data_c7b8632f582b654cd5696dfad6ece6ba
#
_entry.id   c7b8632f582b654cd5696dfad6ece6ba
#
_cell.length_a   1.000
_cell.length_b   1.000
_cell.length_c   1.000
_cell.angle_alpha   90.00
_cell.angle_beta   90.00
_cell.angle_gamma   90.00
#
_symmetry.space_group_name_H-M   'P 1'
#
loop_
_entity.id
_entity.type
_entity.pdbx_description
1 polymer ?
#
loop_
_entity_poly.entity_id
_entity_poly.type
_entity_poly.pdbx_seq_one_letter_code
_entity_poly.pdbx_strand_id
1 'polypeptide(L)'
;MPKGAYTTTRTFNSGSHIFLWDFHLNRVTQSLLLLAEAHPELFPNLPPSLLTDLLSTIYEAQGEEVRHEEGQENETQMRDTRRARNMVAGLQKEIRDSVLVAVRAMVECDWWRREAEGEQKEEQQQQQQQVEVCLMILLCGQGAAGGAVSGEPAASGAVTCEPAASAGTAGTAIATPLLQGVEVYVHASTVRTTPLASLALPPPICAAVMGPGRHTPLAKFSSWPLVRRALETAKPAEARDVILSTDGNALLEGITTNLFIVARTEPASDTSHGPPWRGYELQTASLESGILPGSIRQAIIDACGERGIPIRIQAPQWSERATWVEAFVTNALSIVQPVSSMLMPATWPSDIGYDSWQSVDKWLTWQAPTLEENYGSRSTFLLEHVIGHMTFRSAELQDLLTTDD
;
A
#
# COMPACT_ATOMS: atom_id res chain seq x y z
N MET A 1 -1.67 -18.53 -0.51
CA MET A 1 -2.03 -17.54 -1.53
C MET A 1 -1.18 -17.80 -2.76
N PRO A 2 -1.75 -17.87 -3.98
CA PRO A 2 -0.99 -18.03 -5.22
C PRO A 2 0.06 -16.93 -5.39
N LYS A 3 1.13 -17.22 -6.14
CA LYS A 3 2.16 -16.22 -6.45
C LYS A 3 1.68 -15.32 -7.58
N GLY A 4 1.74 -14.00 -7.37
CA GLY A 4 1.29 -13.02 -8.35
C GLY A 4 1.34 -11.59 -7.85
N ALA A 5 0.87 -10.67 -8.67
CA ALA A 5 0.73 -9.28 -8.32
C ALA A 5 -0.52 -9.06 -7.47
N TYR A 6 -0.43 -8.26 -6.42
CA TYR A 6 -1.62 -7.94 -5.62
C TYR A 6 -1.69 -6.47 -5.25
N THR A 7 -2.87 -6.02 -4.91
CA THR A 7 -3.08 -4.73 -4.25
C THR A 7 -4.08 -4.89 -3.11
N THR A 8 -4.04 -3.97 -2.16
CA THR A 8 -4.98 -3.91 -1.05
C THR A 8 -5.49 -2.49 -0.95
N THR A 9 -6.79 -2.33 -0.94
CA THR A 9 -7.50 -1.07 -0.71
C THR A 9 -8.66 -1.31 0.25
N ARG A 10 -9.38 -0.27 0.60
CA ARG A 10 -10.60 -0.37 1.40
C ARG A 10 -11.67 0.59 0.89
N THR A 11 -12.89 0.35 1.32
CA THR A 11 -13.97 1.32 1.19
C THR A 11 -13.88 2.40 2.26
N PHE A 12 -14.69 3.44 2.12
CA PHE A 12 -14.95 4.46 3.12
C PHE A 12 -16.38 4.99 2.94
N ASN A 13 -16.84 5.84 3.88
CA ASN A 13 -18.21 6.33 3.95
C ASN A 13 -19.23 5.17 3.95
N SER A 14 -19.04 4.21 4.85
CA SER A 14 -19.92 3.02 5.00
C SER A 14 -20.05 2.21 3.71
N GLY A 15 -18.94 1.99 3.02
CA GLY A 15 -18.88 1.16 1.83
C GLY A 15 -19.25 1.87 0.52
N SER A 16 -19.58 3.17 0.54
CA SER A 16 -20.04 3.87 -0.67
C SER A 16 -18.93 4.24 -1.66
N HIS A 17 -17.68 4.28 -1.23
CA HIS A 17 -16.53 4.70 -2.05
C HIS A 17 -15.38 3.74 -1.89
N ILE A 18 -14.54 3.57 -2.92
CA ILE A 18 -13.28 2.83 -2.85
C ILE A 18 -12.11 3.82 -2.90
N PHE A 19 -11.19 3.68 -1.94
CA PHE A 19 -10.00 4.52 -1.85
C PHE A 19 -9.12 4.43 -3.08
N LEU A 20 -8.80 5.59 -3.69
CA LEU A 20 -7.78 5.76 -4.73
C LEU A 20 -7.84 4.64 -5.79
N TRP A 21 -9.05 4.35 -6.27
CA TRP A 21 -9.32 3.20 -7.14
C TRP A 21 -8.36 3.11 -8.33
N ASP A 22 -8.21 4.22 -9.08
CA ASP A 22 -7.37 4.24 -10.27
C ASP A 22 -5.90 3.98 -9.96
N PHE A 23 -5.41 4.50 -8.81
CA PHE A 23 -4.05 4.21 -8.36
C PHE A 23 -3.86 2.71 -8.09
N HIS A 24 -4.82 2.07 -7.41
CA HIS A 24 -4.73 0.64 -7.09
C HIS A 24 -4.81 -0.22 -8.33
N LEU A 25 -5.65 0.15 -9.29
CA LEU A 25 -5.81 -0.51 -10.57
C LEU A 25 -4.52 -0.44 -11.40
N ASN A 26 -3.95 0.77 -11.54
CA ASN A 26 -2.68 0.99 -12.23
C ASN A 26 -1.53 0.23 -11.55
N ARG A 27 -1.42 0.30 -10.21
CA ARG A 27 -0.35 -0.36 -9.47
C ARG A 27 -0.41 -1.89 -9.59
N VAL A 28 -1.59 -2.51 -9.52
CA VAL A 28 -1.67 -3.98 -9.64
C VAL A 28 -1.33 -4.43 -11.06
N THR A 29 -1.74 -3.67 -12.07
CA THR A 29 -1.40 -3.92 -13.47
C THR A 29 0.11 -3.76 -13.69
N GLN A 30 0.72 -2.68 -13.22
CA GLN A 30 2.18 -2.48 -13.29
C GLN A 30 2.94 -3.58 -12.56
N SER A 31 2.49 -3.96 -11.36
CA SER A 31 3.11 -5.07 -10.60
C SER A 31 3.04 -6.39 -11.36
N LEU A 32 1.93 -6.67 -12.07
CA LEU A 32 1.81 -7.86 -12.92
C LEU A 32 2.90 -7.87 -14.00
N LEU A 33 3.06 -6.75 -14.71
CA LEU A 33 4.03 -6.66 -15.81
C LEU A 33 5.47 -6.78 -15.32
N LEU A 34 5.82 -6.09 -14.24
CA LEU A 34 7.14 -6.20 -13.61
C LEU A 34 7.44 -7.62 -13.12
N LEU A 35 6.44 -8.31 -12.57
CA LEU A 35 6.61 -9.70 -12.15
C LEU A 35 6.69 -10.66 -13.34
N ALA A 36 5.95 -10.42 -14.41
CA ALA A 36 6.02 -11.24 -15.61
C ALA A 36 7.38 -11.11 -16.32
N GLU A 37 8.00 -9.92 -16.25
CA GLU A 37 9.36 -9.70 -16.74
C GLU A 37 10.41 -10.39 -15.85
N ALA A 38 10.32 -10.20 -14.51
CA ALA A 38 11.29 -10.74 -13.56
C ALA A 38 11.10 -12.25 -13.31
N HIS A 39 9.89 -12.77 -13.47
CA HIS A 39 9.46 -14.14 -13.15
C HIS A 39 8.56 -14.70 -14.26
N PRO A 40 9.06 -14.90 -15.49
CA PRO A 40 8.24 -15.37 -16.62
C PRO A 40 7.59 -16.74 -16.36
N GLU A 41 8.17 -17.54 -15.47
CA GLU A 41 7.60 -18.82 -15.05
C GLU A 41 6.25 -18.69 -14.32
N LEU A 42 5.96 -17.53 -13.74
CA LEU A 42 4.66 -17.25 -13.10
C LEU A 42 3.57 -16.90 -14.12
N PHE A 43 3.95 -16.41 -15.29
CA PHE A 43 3.05 -15.93 -16.32
C PHE A 43 3.45 -16.47 -17.72
N PRO A 44 3.45 -17.80 -17.92
CA PRO A 44 4.02 -18.43 -19.11
C PRO A 44 3.31 -18.06 -20.41
N ASN A 45 2.09 -17.54 -20.32
CA ASN A 45 1.28 -17.16 -21.49
C ASN A 45 1.39 -15.68 -21.86
N LEU A 46 2.17 -14.88 -21.11
CA LEU A 46 2.43 -13.47 -21.44
C LEU A 46 3.72 -13.39 -22.27
N PRO A 47 3.65 -13.03 -23.57
CA PRO A 47 4.85 -12.97 -24.41
C PRO A 47 5.74 -11.80 -24.01
N PRO A 48 7.09 -11.99 -23.93
CA PRO A 48 8.02 -10.94 -23.51
C PRO A 48 7.96 -9.67 -24.36
N SER A 49 7.72 -9.78 -25.67
CA SER A 49 7.58 -8.62 -26.55
C SER A 49 6.44 -7.71 -26.18
N LEU A 50 5.38 -8.26 -25.61
CA LEU A 50 4.23 -7.49 -25.17
C LEU A 50 4.49 -6.73 -23.85
N LEU A 51 5.37 -7.27 -22.99
CA LEU A 51 5.65 -6.68 -21.67
C LEU A 51 6.33 -5.32 -21.79
N THR A 52 7.28 -5.17 -22.72
CA THR A 52 7.98 -3.91 -22.95
C THR A 52 7.02 -2.81 -23.41
N ASP A 53 6.15 -3.10 -24.37
CA ASP A 53 5.18 -2.13 -24.90
C ASP A 53 4.13 -1.74 -23.84
N LEU A 54 3.70 -2.72 -23.01
CA LEU A 54 2.76 -2.49 -21.93
C LEU A 54 3.36 -1.63 -20.80
N LEU A 55 4.60 -1.90 -20.40
CA LEU A 55 5.31 -1.10 -19.40
C LEU A 55 5.52 0.34 -19.86
N SER A 56 5.97 0.56 -21.09
CA SER A 56 6.11 1.90 -21.67
C SER A 56 4.80 2.67 -21.62
N THR A 57 3.69 2.04 -21.98
CA THR A 57 2.35 2.64 -21.98
C THR A 57 1.93 3.10 -20.55
N ILE A 58 2.28 2.33 -19.53
CA ILE A 58 1.93 2.67 -18.14
C ILE A 58 2.81 3.82 -17.61
N TYR A 59 4.10 3.83 -17.92
CA TYR A 59 5.01 4.91 -17.52
C TYR A 59 4.63 6.24 -18.18
N GLU A 60 4.30 6.24 -19.47
CA GLU A 60 3.78 7.41 -20.17
C GLU A 60 2.50 7.97 -19.53
N ALA A 61 1.57 7.08 -19.12
CA ALA A 61 0.31 7.49 -18.47
C ALA A 61 0.53 8.10 -17.07
N GLN A 62 1.67 7.83 -16.42
CA GLN A 62 2.03 8.38 -15.11
C GLN A 62 2.80 9.71 -15.21
N GLY A 63 3.09 10.22 -16.41
CA GLY A 63 3.83 11.46 -16.64
C GLY A 63 5.33 11.32 -16.38
N GLU A 64 5.86 10.11 -16.25
CA GLU A 64 7.29 9.87 -16.26
C GLU A 64 7.77 9.93 -17.70
N GLU A 65 8.55 10.98 -18.05
CA GLU A 65 9.22 11.10 -19.35
C GLU A 65 10.14 9.89 -19.55
N VAL A 66 9.66 8.88 -20.25
CA VAL A 66 10.55 7.92 -20.89
C VAL A 66 11.26 8.72 -21.98
N ARG A 67 12.56 8.97 -21.83
CA ARG A 67 13.38 9.60 -22.88
C ARG A 67 13.39 8.67 -24.09
N HIS A 68 12.41 8.87 -24.97
CA HIS A 68 12.50 8.36 -26.33
C HIS A 68 13.51 9.26 -27.08
N GLU A 69 14.54 8.65 -27.65
CA GLU A 69 15.31 9.32 -28.70
C GLU A 69 14.30 9.70 -29.80
N GLU A 70 14.30 10.96 -30.21
CA GLU A 70 13.43 11.50 -31.26
C GLU A 70 13.70 10.76 -32.59
N GLY A 71 13.07 9.60 -32.73
CA GLY A 71 12.98 8.85 -33.98
C GLY A 71 11.52 8.91 -34.48
N GLN A 72 11.33 9.12 -35.77
CA GLN A 72 10.00 9.04 -36.40
C GLN A 72 9.35 7.71 -36.05
N GLU A 73 8.27 7.73 -35.24
CA GLU A 73 7.49 6.54 -34.93
C GLU A 73 6.97 5.90 -36.23
N ASN A 74 7.32 4.65 -36.42
CA ASN A 74 6.88 3.85 -37.57
C ASN A 74 5.43 3.39 -37.33
N GLU A 75 4.61 3.28 -38.40
CA GLU A 75 3.21 2.80 -38.32
C GLU A 75 3.07 1.48 -37.54
N THR A 76 4.06 0.62 -37.58
CA THR A 76 4.08 -0.64 -36.82
C THR A 76 4.16 -0.37 -35.32
N GLN A 77 5.02 0.54 -34.89
CA GLN A 77 5.17 0.93 -33.49
C GLN A 77 3.90 1.59 -32.93
N MET A 78 3.25 2.45 -33.72
CA MET A 78 1.94 3.03 -33.36
C MET A 78 0.84 1.97 -33.19
N ARG A 79 0.85 0.93 -34.03
CA ARG A 79 -0.12 -0.19 -33.93
C ARG A 79 0.13 -1.02 -32.67
N ASP A 80 1.37 -1.30 -32.35
CA ASP A 80 1.76 -2.10 -31.18
C ASP A 80 1.44 -1.34 -29.88
N THR A 81 1.76 -0.05 -29.80
CA THR A 81 1.38 0.83 -28.68
C THR A 81 -0.15 0.88 -28.49
N ARG A 82 -0.92 1.01 -29.57
CA ARG A 82 -2.40 1.01 -29.50
C ARG A 82 -2.93 -0.35 -29.02
N ARG A 83 -2.33 -1.44 -29.48
CA ARG A 83 -2.69 -2.80 -29.02
C ARG A 83 -2.40 -2.97 -27.53
N ALA A 84 -1.24 -2.51 -27.06
CA ALA A 84 -0.84 -2.52 -25.67
C ALA A 84 -1.83 -1.74 -24.78
N ARG A 85 -2.18 -0.50 -25.18
CA ARG A 85 -3.18 0.32 -24.47
C ARG A 85 -4.53 -0.39 -24.35
N ASN A 86 -5.02 -0.99 -25.42
CA ASN A 86 -6.29 -1.72 -25.41
C ASN A 86 -6.24 -2.95 -24.48
N MET A 87 -5.10 -3.62 -24.40
CA MET A 87 -4.94 -4.76 -23.50
C MET A 87 -4.89 -4.35 -22.02
N VAL A 88 -4.19 -3.26 -21.69
CA VAL A 88 -4.21 -2.68 -20.32
C VAL A 88 -5.64 -2.29 -19.93
N ALA A 89 -6.35 -1.57 -20.81
CA ALA A 89 -7.74 -1.17 -20.58
C ALA A 89 -8.67 -2.38 -20.38
N GLY A 90 -8.49 -3.45 -21.19
CA GLY A 90 -9.23 -4.69 -21.05
C GLY A 90 -8.99 -5.38 -19.71
N LEU A 91 -7.72 -5.52 -19.29
CA LEU A 91 -7.37 -6.07 -17.97
C LEU A 91 -7.96 -5.23 -16.84
N GLN A 92 -7.86 -3.91 -16.92
CA GLN A 92 -8.41 -3.02 -15.90
C GLN A 92 -9.94 -3.12 -15.82
N LYS A 93 -10.62 -3.30 -16.94
CA LYS A 93 -12.07 -3.57 -16.96
C LYS A 93 -12.40 -4.89 -16.26
N GLU A 94 -11.68 -5.96 -16.58
CA GLU A 94 -11.87 -7.28 -15.94
C GLU A 94 -11.65 -7.25 -14.42
N ILE A 95 -10.62 -6.53 -13.97
CA ILE A 95 -10.38 -6.32 -12.54
C ILE A 95 -11.55 -5.57 -11.92
N ARG A 96 -12.04 -4.51 -12.56
CA ARG A 96 -13.18 -3.72 -12.09
C ARG A 96 -14.42 -4.59 -11.93
N ASP A 97 -14.79 -5.34 -12.97
CA ASP A 97 -15.95 -6.21 -12.98
C ASP A 97 -15.89 -7.25 -11.87
N SER A 98 -14.72 -7.87 -11.66
CA SER A 98 -14.47 -8.83 -10.58
C SER A 98 -14.62 -8.20 -9.19
N VAL A 99 -14.12 -6.98 -8.99
CA VAL A 99 -14.28 -6.25 -7.72
C VAL A 99 -15.73 -5.91 -7.45
N LEU A 100 -16.47 -5.47 -8.46
CA LEU A 100 -17.89 -5.16 -8.33
C LEU A 100 -18.72 -6.38 -7.91
N VAL A 101 -18.44 -7.55 -8.49
CA VAL A 101 -19.08 -8.81 -8.09
C VAL A 101 -18.77 -9.13 -6.62
N ALA A 102 -17.51 -9.01 -6.20
CA ALA A 102 -17.11 -9.31 -4.83
C ALA A 102 -17.72 -8.33 -3.81
N VAL A 103 -17.77 -7.04 -4.13
CA VAL A 103 -18.36 -6.02 -3.25
C VAL A 103 -19.88 -6.19 -3.15
N ARG A 104 -20.57 -6.44 -4.27
CA ARG A 104 -22.02 -6.74 -4.24
C ARG A 104 -22.33 -7.94 -3.36
N ALA A 105 -21.60 -9.05 -3.55
CA ALA A 105 -21.79 -10.25 -2.73
C ALA A 105 -21.56 -9.97 -1.25
N MET A 106 -20.61 -9.11 -0.91
CA MET A 106 -20.31 -8.72 0.47
C MET A 106 -21.42 -7.86 1.08
N VAL A 107 -21.89 -6.83 0.35
CA VAL A 107 -22.93 -5.90 0.80
C VAL A 107 -24.30 -6.59 0.92
N GLU A 108 -24.58 -7.57 0.04
CA GLU A 108 -25.81 -8.36 0.08
C GLU A 108 -25.79 -9.44 1.16
N CYS A 109 -24.65 -9.71 1.78
CA CYS A 109 -24.50 -10.71 2.83
C CYS A 109 -25.23 -10.27 4.11
N ASP A 110 -26.11 -11.12 4.65
CA ASP A 110 -26.85 -10.86 5.91
C ASP A 110 -25.92 -10.63 7.11
N TRP A 111 -24.70 -11.14 7.07
CA TRP A 111 -23.70 -10.92 8.08
C TRP A 111 -23.19 -9.47 8.08
N TRP A 112 -22.89 -8.88 6.92
CA TRP A 112 -22.53 -7.47 6.79
C TRP A 112 -23.60 -6.56 7.38
N ARG A 113 -24.87 -6.85 7.05
CA ARG A 113 -26.02 -6.09 7.55
C ARG A 113 -26.13 -6.17 9.07
N ARG A 114 -25.93 -7.38 9.64
CA ARG A 114 -25.98 -7.60 11.10
C ARG A 114 -24.81 -6.94 11.83
N GLU A 115 -23.63 -6.91 11.26
CA GLU A 115 -22.46 -6.25 11.85
C GLU A 115 -22.63 -4.72 11.84
N ALA A 116 -23.10 -4.15 10.73
CA ALA A 116 -23.44 -2.74 10.62
C ALA A 116 -24.59 -2.32 11.58
N GLU A 117 -25.61 -3.18 11.77
CA GLU A 117 -26.72 -2.95 12.71
C GLU A 117 -26.31 -3.21 14.17
N GLY A 118 -25.39 -4.12 14.43
CA GLY A 118 -24.86 -4.44 15.76
C GLY A 118 -24.04 -3.29 16.34
N GLU A 119 -23.27 -2.61 15.50
CA GLU A 119 -22.48 -1.45 15.90
C GLU A 119 -23.33 -0.28 16.40
N GLN A 120 -24.50 -0.03 15.81
CA GLN A 120 -25.39 1.04 16.29
C GLN A 120 -25.85 0.83 17.75
N LYS A 121 -25.76 -0.38 18.29
CA LYS A 121 -26.10 -0.68 19.70
C LYS A 121 -24.89 -0.61 20.64
N GLU A 122 -23.68 -0.84 20.14
CA GLU A 122 -22.43 -0.77 20.90
C GLU A 122 -21.78 0.64 20.85
N GLU A 123 -22.12 1.48 19.87
CA GLU A 123 -21.61 2.85 19.69
C GLU A 123 -21.89 3.79 20.86
N GLN A 124 -22.81 3.45 21.77
CA GLN A 124 -23.04 4.22 22.98
C GLN A 124 -21.97 4.02 24.07
N GLN A 125 -21.04 3.08 23.91
CA GLN A 125 -20.04 2.75 24.94
C GLN A 125 -18.57 2.69 24.51
N GLN A 126 -18.21 2.65 23.21
CA GLN A 126 -16.80 2.63 22.77
C GLN A 126 -16.60 3.41 21.48
N GLN A 127 -15.67 4.39 21.52
CA GLN A 127 -15.13 5.22 20.44
C GLN A 127 -15.40 4.73 19.00
N GLN A 128 -16.35 5.37 18.32
CA GLN A 128 -16.50 5.64 16.89
C GLN A 128 -15.58 4.84 15.94
N GLN A 129 -15.72 3.53 15.86
CA GLN A 129 -15.14 2.76 14.79
C GLN A 129 -16.19 2.49 13.73
N GLN A 130 -15.83 2.69 12.47
CA GLN A 130 -16.68 2.41 11.32
C GLN A 130 -16.23 1.11 10.66
N VAL A 131 -17.19 0.24 10.27
CA VAL A 131 -16.89 -0.96 9.49
C VAL A 131 -16.80 -0.60 8.03
N GLU A 132 -15.69 -0.98 7.43
CA GLU A 132 -15.42 -0.82 6.01
C GLU A 132 -15.04 -2.16 5.38
N VAL A 133 -15.08 -2.24 4.04
CA VAL A 133 -14.63 -3.43 3.31
C VAL A 133 -13.17 -3.28 2.93
N CYS A 134 -12.34 -4.21 3.37
CA CYS A 134 -10.98 -4.37 2.86
C CYS A 134 -11.02 -5.25 1.61
N LEU A 135 -10.48 -4.75 0.51
CA LEU A 135 -10.40 -5.45 -0.78
C LEU A 135 -8.95 -5.82 -1.06
N MET A 136 -8.70 -7.11 -1.30
CA MET A 136 -7.43 -7.60 -1.83
C MET A 136 -7.68 -8.15 -3.24
N ILE A 137 -6.98 -7.60 -4.20
CA ILE A 137 -7.04 -8.00 -5.61
C ILE A 137 -5.72 -8.69 -5.94
N LEU A 138 -5.77 -9.92 -6.45
CA LEU A 138 -4.60 -10.72 -6.83
C LEU A 138 -4.71 -11.12 -8.29
N LEU A 139 -3.66 -10.88 -9.04
CA LEU A 139 -3.47 -11.32 -10.43
C LEU A 139 -2.38 -12.39 -10.46
N CYS A 140 -2.69 -13.56 -10.95
CA CYS A 140 -1.73 -14.67 -11.08
C CYS A 140 -1.85 -15.37 -12.44
N GLY A 141 -0.80 -16.08 -12.85
CA GLY A 141 -0.81 -16.87 -14.08
C GLY A 141 -1.75 -18.06 -13.96
N GLN A 142 -2.29 -18.47 -15.09
CA GLN A 142 -3.24 -19.57 -15.19
C GLN A 142 -2.61 -20.89 -14.68
N GLY A 143 -3.33 -21.58 -13.82
CA GLY A 143 -2.86 -22.83 -13.20
C GLY A 143 -2.05 -22.64 -11.90
N ALA A 144 -1.75 -21.41 -11.50
CA ALA A 144 -1.03 -21.13 -10.23
C ALA A 144 -1.83 -21.54 -8.97
N ALA A 145 -3.14 -21.70 -9.08
CA ALA A 145 -4.02 -22.14 -7.99
C ALA A 145 -4.00 -23.66 -7.73
N GLY A 146 -3.34 -24.46 -8.56
CA GLY A 146 -3.28 -25.94 -8.45
C GLY A 146 -2.50 -26.49 -7.26
N GLY A 147 -1.80 -25.66 -6.50
CA GLY A 147 -1.12 -26.02 -5.24
C GLY A 147 -1.96 -25.66 -4.03
N ALA A 148 -3.04 -26.39 -3.75
CA ALA A 148 -3.76 -26.25 -2.48
C ALA A 148 -2.78 -26.57 -1.34
N VAL A 149 -2.29 -25.53 -0.66
CA VAL A 149 -1.64 -25.70 0.64
C VAL A 149 -2.74 -25.99 1.65
N SER A 150 -2.88 -27.27 1.99
CA SER A 150 -3.59 -27.70 3.17
C SER A 150 -2.81 -27.23 4.41
N GLY A 151 -3.04 -26.00 4.84
CA GLY A 151 -2.50 -25.43 6.07
C GLY A 151 -3.60 -24.61 6.72
N GLU A 152 -3.98 -25.01 7.94
CA GLU A 152 -4.96 -24.30 8.76
C GLU A 152 -4.62 -22.80 8.84
N PRO A 153 -5.62 -21.90 8.72
CA PRO A 153 -5.40 -20.47 8.90
C PRO A 153 -5.05 -20.22 10.37
N ALA A 154 -3.83 -19.72 10.58
CA ALA A 154 -3.45 -19.18 11.88
C ALA A 154 -4.42 -18.06 12.25
N ALA A 155 -4.91 -18.10 13.49
CA ALA A 155 -5.90 -17.22 14.06
C ALA A 155 -5.51 -15.73 14.00
N SER A 156 -5.89 -15.07 12.94
CA SER A 156 -6.15 -13.64 12.86
C SER A 156 -7.47 -13.49 12.12
N GLY A 157 -8.52 -13.14 12.81
CA GLY A 157 -9.92 -12.98 12.46
C GLY A 157 -10.36 -12.83 10.99
N ALA A 158 -9.90 -13.67 10.09
CA ALA A 158 -10.46 -13.80 8.74
C ALA A 158 -11.70 -14.67 8.82
N VAL A 159 -12.86 -14.04 8.84
CA VAL A 159 -14.15 -14.73 8.72
C VAL A 159 -14.35 -15.07 7.25
N THR A 160 -14.22 -16.34 6.91
CA THR A 160 -14.75 -16.86 5.64
C THR A 160 -16.26 -16.95 5.81
N CYS A 161 -17.03 -16.18 5.06
CA CYS A 161 -18.46 -16.44 4.90
C CYS A 161 -18.61 -17.77 4.17
N GLU A 162 -18.93 -18.84 4.89
CA GLU A 162 -19.45 -20.04 4.26
C GLU A 162 -20.90 -19.75 3.81
N PRO A 163 -21.21 -19.88 2.51
CA PRO A 163 -22.60 -19.84 2.08
C PRO A 163 -23.30 -21.09 2.61
N ALA A 164 -24.48 -20.89 3.21
CA ALA A 164 -25.40 -21.97 3.51
C ALA A 164 -25.58 -22.86 2.27
N ALA A 165 -25.47 -24.18 2.46
CA ALA A 165 -25.45 -25.19 1.42
C ALA A 165 -26.55 -24.99 0.37
N SER A 166 -26.21 -24.48 -0.78
CA SER A 166 -26.78 -24.64 -2.12
C SER A 166 -26.48 -23.42 -3.03
N ALA A 167 -25.22 -23.07 -3.23
CA ALA A 167 -24.78 -22.29 -4.42
C ALA A 167 -23.25 -22.20 -4.38
N GLY A 168 -22.59 -22.46 -5.50
CA GLY A 168 -21.18 -22.68 -5.65
C GLY A 168 -20.26 -21.64 -5.03
N THR A 169 -19.14 -22.15 -4.56
CA THR A 169 -17.92 -21.49 -4.07
C THR A 169 -17.81 -20.02 -4.47
N ALA A 170 -17.84 -19.13 -3.48
CA ALA A 170 -17.49 -17.70 -3.63
C ALA A 170 -15.97 -17.55 -3.76
N GLY A 171 -15.47 -17.88 -4.90
CA GLY A 171 -14.15 -17.70 -5.45
C GLY A 171 -14.32 -17.80 -6.95
N THR A 172 -15.09 -16.89 -7.56
CA THR A 172 -15.36 -16.96 -9.01
C THR A 172 -14.15 -16.42 -9.73
N ALA A 173 -13.31 -17.30 -10.26
CA ALA A 173 -12.38 -16.95 -11.32
C ALA A 173 -13.21 -16.68 -12.58
N ILE A 174 -13.31 -15.43 -12.99
CA ILE A 174 -13.93 -15.06 -14.27
C ILE A 174 -12.78 -14.93 -15.26
N ALA A 175 -12.52 -15.97 -16.04
CA ALA A 175 -11.57 -15.93 -17.14
C ALA A 175 -12.26 -15.33 -18.38
N THR A 176 -11.88 -14.14 -18.76
CA THR A 176 -12.20 -13.54 -20.06
C THR A 176 -10.95 -13.50 -20.95
N PRO A 177 -11.10 -13.59 -22.29
CA PRO A 177 -10.00 -13.98 -23.19
C PRO A 177 -9.04 -12.85 -23.63
N LEU A 178 -9.02 -11.68 -22.97
CA LEU A 178 -8.21 -10.54 -23.42
C LEU A 178 -6.73 -10.63 -23.02
N LEU A 179 -6.42 -11.22 -21.87
CA LEU A 179 -5.07 -11.63 -21.46
C LEU A 179 -5.09 -13.13 -21.16
N GLN A 180 -4.96 -13.94 -22.21
CA GLN A 180 -4.89 -15.40 -22.04
C GLN A 180 -3.80 -15.74 -21.04
N GLY A 181 -4.19 -16.36 -19.92
CA GLY A 181 -3.28 -16.87 -18.90
C GLY A 181 -3.13 -16.02 -17.64
N VAL A 182 -3.93 -14.98 -17.44
CA VAL A 182 -4.03 -14.25 -16.17
C VAL A 182 -5.39 -14.52 -15.52
N GLU A 183 -5.37 -14.85 -14.24
CA GLU A 183 -6.56 -15.05 -13.41
C GLU A 183 -6.67 -13.93 -12.38
N VAL A 184 -7.88 -13.39 -12.20
CA VAL A 184 -8.17 -12.34 -11.23
C VAL A 184 -8.88 -12.94 -10.02
N TYR A 185 -8.31 -12.75 -8.83
CA TYR A 185 -8.92 -13.13 -7.56
C TYR A 185 -9.20 -11.89 -6.74
N VAL A 186 -10.40 -11.78 -6.21
CA VAL A 186 -10.78 -10.71 -5.29
C VAL A 186 -11.21 -11.32 -3.96
N HIS A 187 -10.56 -10.88 -2.89
CA HIS A 187 -10.94 -11.22 -1.53
C HIS A 187 -11.46 -9.97 -0.83
N ALA A 188 -12.69 -10.04 -0.34
CA ALA A 188 -13.33 -8.99 0.44
C ALA A 188 -13.46 -9.44 1.90
N SER A 189 -13.09 -8.58 2.83
CA SER A 189 -13.23 -8.82 4.28
C SER A 189 -13.57 -7.52 4.98
N THR A 190 -14.15 -7.59 6.17
CA THR A 190 -14.39 -6.39 6.98
C THR A 190 -13.11 -5.87 7.61
N VAL A 191 -13.06 -4.56 7.81
CA VAL A 191 -12.02 -3.89 8.58
C VAL A 191 -12.66 -2.79 9.42
N ARG A 192 -12.34 -2.76 10.71
CA ARG A 192 -12.73 -1.67 11.61
C ARG A 192 -11.72 -0.55 11.49
N THR A 193 -12.19 0.64 11.20
CA THR A 193 -11.34 1.82 11.01
C THR A 193 -11.92 3.03 11.73
N THR A 194 -11.05 3.95 12.10
CA THR A 194 -11.50 5.28 12.52
C THR A 194 -12.17 5.97 11.33
N PRO A 195 -13.36 6.58 11.53
CA PRO A 195 -13.99 7.37 10.47
C PRO A 195 -13.06 8.46 9.98
N LEU A 196 -12.94 8.62 8.67
CA LEU A 196 -12.08 9.66 8.09
C LEU A 196 -12.48 11.07 8.54
N ALA A 197 -13.76 11.29 8.73
CA ALA A 197 -14.28 12.57 9.19
C ALA A 197 -13.83 12.96 10.62
N SER A 198 -13.38 11.98 11.42
CA SER A 198 -12.90 12.27 12.78
C SER A 198 -11.51 12.92 12.79
N LEU A 199 -10.72 12.79 11.71
CA LEU A 199 -9.34 13.27 11.60
C LEU A 199 -8.42 12.81 12.75
N ALA A 200 -8.85 11.80 13.51
CA ALA A 200 -8.13 11.32 14.67
C ALA A 200 -7.01 10.37 14.22
N LEU A 201 -5.78 10.70 14.60
CA LEU A 201 -4.66 9.77 14.44
C LEU A 201 -4.81 8.58 15.39
N PRO A 202 -4.49 7.37 14.96
CA PRO A 202 -4.43 6.23 15.84
C PRO A 202 -3.31 6.39 16.89
N PRO A 203 -3.35 5.63 18.01
CA PRO A 203 -2.28 5.66 19.00
C PRO A 203 -0.92 5.39 18.35
N PRO A 204 0.14 6.14 18.73
CA PRO A 204 1.46 5.98 18.13
C PRO A 204 2.07 4.60 18.44
N ILE A 205 2.89 4.11 17.51
CA ILE A 205 3.55 2.80 17.61
C ILE A 205 5.07 2.92 17.82
N CYS A 206 5.68 1.85 18.30
CA CYS A 206 7.11 1.61 18.22
C CYS A 206 7.41 0.85 16.91
N ALA A 207 8.50 1.19 16.23
CA ALA A 207 9.01 0.47 15.07
C ALA A 207 10.43 -0.02 15.31
N ALA A 208 10.81 -1.17 14.72
CA ALA A 208 12.19 -1.66 14.77
C ALA A 208 12.85 -1.51 13.41
N VAL A 209 14.08 -1.01 13.35
CA VAL A 209 14.83 -0.94 12.09
C VAL A 209 15.63 -2.22 11.93
N MET A 210 15.32 -3.02 10.92
CA MET A 210 15.97 -4.31 10.66
C MET A 210 15.58 -4.86 9.29
N GLY A 211 16.40 -5.71 8.74
CA GLY A 211 16.16 -6.36 7.45
C GLY A 211 16.58 -5.52 6.24
N PRO A 212 16.92 -6.20 5.12
CA PRO A 212 17.26 -5.54 3.87
C PRO A 212 16.03 -4.99 3.17
N GLY A 213 16.23 -4.16 2.14
CA GLY A 213 15.19 -3.76 1.20
C GLY A 213 14.57 -4.96 0.47
N ARG A 214 13.47 -4.75 -0.20
CA ARG A 214 12.77 -5.79 -0.96
C ARG A 214 13.55 -6.20 -2.22
N HIS A 215 13.45 -7.48 -2.61
CA HIS A 215 14.04 -7.94 -3.88
C HIS A 215 13.35 -7.38 -5.12
N THR A 216 12.02 -7.18 -5.07
CA THR A 216 11.22 -6.62 -6.16
C THR A 216 10.40 -5.45 -5.62
N PRO A 217 11.06 -4.32 -5.29
CA PRO A 217 10.42 -3.26 -4.51
C PRO A 217 9.25 -2.57 -5.24
N LEU A 218 9.37 -2.36 -6.55
CA LEU A 218 8.37 -1.68 -7.35
C LEU A 218 7.11 -2.53 -7.59
N ALA A 219 7.20 -3.85 -7.43
CA ALA A 219 6.06 -4.75 -7.58
C ALA A 219 5.49 -5.17 -6.23
N LYS A 220 4.18 -5.07 -6.07
CA LYS A 220 3.48 -5.61 -4.90
C LYS A 220 3.24 -7.11 -5.09
N PHE A 221 4.24 -7.89 -4.66
CA PHE A 221 4.33 -9.33 -4.88
C PHE A 221 3.74 -10.14 -3.71
N SER A 222 2.89 -11.11 -4.03
CA SER A 222 2.20 -11.95 -3.03
C SER A 222 3.12 -12.90 -2.25
N SER A 223 4.38 -13.08 -2.67
CA SER A 223 5.38 -13.80 -1.88
C SER A 223 5.94 -12.98 -0.71
N TRP A 224 5.78 -11.66 -0.71
CA TRP A 224 6.31 -10.79 0.33
C TRP A 224 5.86 -11.14 1.76
N PRO A 225 4.59 -11.49 2.03
CA PRO A 225 4.17 -11.97 3.35
C PRO A 225 4.94 -13.18 3.87
N LEU A 226 5.41 -14.07 2.99
CA LEU A 226 6.22 -15.22 3.39
C LEU A 226 7.66 -14.79 3.73
N VAL A 227 8.25 -13.92 2.90
CA VAL A 227 9.63 -13.42 3.09
C VAL A 227 9.76 -12.61 4.38
N ARG A 228 8.86 -11.65 4.60
CA ARG A 228 8.91 -10.76 5.77
C ARG A 228 8.58 -11.45 7.10
N ARG A 229 8.00 -12.66 7.08
CA ARG A 229 7.61 -13.39 8.29
C ARG A 229 8.78 -13.59 9.25
N ALA A 230 9.98 -13.79 8.74
CA ALA A 230 11.19 -13.91 9.55
C ALA A 230 11.44 -12.63 10.38
N LEU A 231 11.32 -11.46 9.74
CA LEU A 231 11.46 -10.16 10.42
C LEU A 231 10.33 -9.92 11.42
N GLU A 232 9.09 -10.27 11.07
CA GLU A 232 7.93 -10.17 11.97
C GLU A 232 8.10 -11.02 13.23
N THR A 233 8.78 -12.17 13.11
CA THR A 233 9.06 -13.07 14.24
C THR A 233 10.23 -12.59 15.08
N ALA A 234 11.26 -12.01 14.44
CA ALA A 234 12.50 -11.60 15.11
C ALA A 234 12.43 -10.20 15.75
N LYS A 235 11.47 -9.36 15.37
CA LYS A 235 11.35 -8.01 15.91
C LYS A 235 11.07 -8.00 17.41
N PRO A 236 11.52 -6.96 18.15
CA PRO A 236 11.17 -6.75 19.56
C PRO A 236 9.65 -6.77 19.78
N ALA A 237 9.21 -7.30 20.92
CA ALA A 237 7.80 -7.49 21.23
C ALA A 237 7.00 -6.17 21.25
N GLU A 238 7.65 -5.06 21.65
CA GLU A 238 7.07 -3.72 21.66
C GLU A 238 6.94 -3.10 20.26
N ALA A 239 7.72 -3.58 19.27
CA ALA A 239 7.65 -3.04 17.92
C ALA A 239 6.41 -3.58 17.16
N ARG A 240 5.65 -2.66 16.61
CA ARG A 240 4.44 -2.98 15.79
C ARG A 240 4.76 -3.08 14.30
N ASP A 241 5.78 -2.35 13.82
CA ASP A 241 6.24 -2.41 12.44
C ASP A 241 7.75 -2.61 12.40
N VAL A 242 8.26 -3.02 11.25
CA VAL A 242 9.69 -3.14 10.96
C VAL A 242 10.01 -2.21 9.80
N ILE A 243 10.98 -1.33 10.00
CA ILE A 243 11.51 -0.43 8.97
C ILE A 243 12.73 -1.08 8.34
N LEU A 244 12.71 -1.25 7.03
CA LEU A 244 13.78 -1.85 6.27
C LEU A 244 14.94 -0.86 6.07
N SER A 245 16.17 -1.38 6.09
CA SER A 245 17.39 -0.63 5.78
C SER A 245 18.46 -1.58 5.27
N THR A 246 19.24 -1.19 4.27
CA THR A 246 20.33 -2.03 3.76
C THR A 246 21.64 -1.85 4.49
N ASP A 247 21.84 -0.71 5.15
CA ASP A 247 23.11 -0.31 5.76
C ASP A 247 22.97 0.11 7.23
N GLY A 248 21.77 0.09 7.80
CA GLY A 248 21.48 0.56 9.14
C GLY A 248 21.47 2.09 9.28
N ASN A 249 21.59 2.83 8.19
CA ASN A 249 21.56 4.29 8.20
C ASN A 249 20.48 4.85 7.28
N ALA A 250 20.41 4.41 6.03
CA ALA A 250 19.36 4.80 5.09
C ALA A 250 18.08 4.03 5.38
N LEU A 251 17.05 4.71 5.93
CA LEU A 251 15.76 4.10 6.24
C LEU A 251 14.86 4.10 4.99
N LEU A 252 14.38 2.93 4.61
CA LEU A 252 13.63 2.73 3.37
C LEU A 252 12.12 2.86 3.60
N GLU A 253 11.51 1.77 4.00
CA GLU A 253 10.06 1.64 4.20
C GLU A 253 9.74 0.62 5.27
N GLY A 254 8.50 0.61 5.78
CA GLY A 254 8.03 -0.47 6.63
C GLY A 254 7.72 -1.74 5.83
N ILE A 255 7.68 -2.90 6.50
CA ILE A 255 7.35 -4.17 5.83
C ILE A 255 5.95 -4.18 5.19
N THR A 256 5.05 -3.28 5.62
CA THR A 256 3.70 -3.09 5.05
C THR A 256 3.35 -1.64 4.78
N THR A 257 4.27 -0.72 5.01
CA THR A 257 4.05 0.73 5.06
C THR A 257 5.15 1.47 4.32
N ASN A 258 4.94 2.77 4.02
CA ASN A 258 6.02 3.69 3.67
C ASN A 258 6.33 4.59 4.86
N LEU A 259 7.60 4.94 5.06
CA LEU A 259 8.09 5.77 6.16
C LEU A 259 8.14 7.24 5.75
N PHE A 260 7.72 8.10 6.67
CA PHE A 260 7.92 9.55 6.62
C PHE A 260 8.52 10.07 7.93
N ILE A 261 9.41 11.03 7.80
CA ILE A 261 10.04 11.75 8.90
C ILE A 261 9.79 13.25 8.73
N VAL A 262 9.38 13.92 9.79
CA VAL A 262 9.42 15.37 9.86
C VAL A 262 10.72 15.77 10.54
N ALA A 263 11.59 16.44 9.80
CA ALA A 263 12.89 16.88 10.29
C ALA A 263 12.94 18.42 10.41
N ARG A 264 13.66 18.90 11.42
CA ARG A 264 13.95 20.32 11.58
C ARG A 264 15.10 20.74 10.66
N THR A 265 14.89 21.82 9.91
CA THR A 265 15.92 22.38 8.99
C THR A 265 16.62 23.61 9.57
N GLU A 266 16.03 24.24 10.61
CA GLU A 266 16.55 25.45 11.26
C GLU A 266 16.67 25.23 12.79
N PRO A 267 17.57 25.97 13.49
CA PRO A 267 17.63 25.97 14.95
C PRO A 267 16.31 26.37 15.61
N ALA A 268 16.02 25.79 16.75
CA ALA A 268 14.72 25.91 17.48
C ALA A 268 14.28 27.35 17.83
N SER A 269 15.16 28.35 17.75
CA SER A 269 14.91 29.71 18.21
C SER A 269 14.00 30.57 17.33
N ASP A 270 13.69 30.14 16.08
CA ASP A 270 13.00 31.01 15.12
C ASP A 270 11.67 30.46 14.56
N THR A 271 11.19 29.32 15.07
CA THR A 271 10.01 28.65 14.51
C THR A 271 8.67 28.99 15.20
N SER A 272 8.67 29.85 16.23
CA SER A 272 7.48 30.12 17.05
C SER A 272 6.39 30.96 16.36
N HIS A 273 6.70 31.62 15.25
CA HIS A 273 5.77 32.44 14.49
C HIS A 273 5.90 32.21 12.99
N GLY A 274 4.94 31.51 12.37
CA GLY A 274 4.92 31.28 10.93
C GLY A 274 4.05 30.10 10.50
N PRO A 275 4.03 29.77 9.20
CA PRO A 275 3.32 28.60 8.70
C PRO A 275 3.79 27.31 9.42
N PRO A 276 2.92 26.30 9.57
CA PRO A 276 3.23 25.06 10.32
C PRO A 276 4.51 24.34 9.87
N TRP A 277 4.95 24.57 8.64
CA TRP A 277 6.12 23.93 8.02
C TRP A 277 7.38 24.83 7.97
N ARG A 278 7.33 26.05 8.53
CA ARG A 278 8.53 26.90 8.57
C ARG A 278 9.60 26.25 9.46
N GLY A 279 10.81 26.07 8.91
CA GLY A 279 11.94 25.42 9.59
C GLY A 279 11.84 23.92 9.71
N TYR A 280 10.94 23.30 8.93
CA TYR A 280 10.76 21.84 8.85
C TYR A 280 10.64 21.38 7.42
N GLU A 281 11.05 20.14 7.19
CA GLU A 281 10.83 19.42 5.95
C GLU A 281 10.26 18.03 6.22
N LEU A 282 9.51 17.51 5.27
CA LEU A 282 9.11 16.11 5.24
C LEU A 282 10.17 15.31 4.48
N GLN A 283 10.50 14.10 4.94
CA GLN A 283 11.44 13.20 4.30
C GLN A 283 10.80 11.83 4.07
N THR A 284 11.04 11.24 2.90
CA THR A 284 10.65 9.86 2.57
C THR A 284 11.60 9.30 1.52
N ALA A 285 11.85 7.99 1.55
CA ALA A 285 12.71 7.35 0.56
C ALA A 285 12.19 7.51 -0.86
N SER A 286 13.10 7.63 -1.84
CA SER A 286 12.76 7.64 -3.27
C SER A 286 12.43 6.21 -3.77
N LEU A 287 11.73 6.09 -4.89
CA LEU A 287 11.48 4.79 -5.52
C LEU A 287 12.79 4.12 -5.97
N GLU A 288 13.77 4.91 -6.38
CA GLU A 288 15.13 4.46 -6.75
C GLU A 288 15.87 3.82 -5.57
N SER A 289 15.52 4.18 -4.33
CA SER A 289 16.05 3.54 -3.12
C SER A 289 15.52 2.12 -2.91
N GLY A 290 14.59 1.66 -3.76
CA GLY A 290 14.05 0.31 -3.67
C GLY A 290 12.90 0.15 -2.68
N ILE A 291 11.90 1.03 -2.75
CA ILE A 291 10.66 0.96 -1.96
C ILE A 291 9.42 0.74 -2.84
N LEU A 292 8.34 0.29 -2.22
CA LEU A 292 7.06 0.13 -2.89
C LEU A 292 6.42 1.51 -3.17
N PRO A 293 5.92 1.78 -4.39
CA PRO A 293 5.09 2.95 -4.69
C PRO A 293 3.75 2.83 -3.94
N GLY A 294 3.68 3.44 -2.75
CA GLY A 294 2.49 3.42 -1.90
C GLY A 294 1.45 4.46 -2.32
N SER A 295 0.17 4.09 -2.29
CA SER A 295 -0.92 5.00 -2.67
C SER A 295 -1.01 6.23 -1.76
N ILE A 296 -0.90 6.02 -0.44
CA ILE A 296 -0.92 7.12 0.53
C ILE A 296 0.38 7.92 0.44
N ARG A 297 1.54 7.26 0.20
CA ARG A 297 2.79 7.97 -0.03
C ARG A 297 2.66 8.96 -1.19
N GLN A 298 2.09 8.54 -2.31
CA GLN A 298 1.90 9.42 -3.46
C GLN A 298 0.94 10.57 -3.13
N ALA A 299 -0.19 10.27 -2.49
CA ALA A 299 -1.15 11.31 -2.08
C ALA A 299 -0.52 12.37 -1.14
N ILE A 300 0.39 11.96 -0.25
CA ILE A 300 1.12 12.91 0.61
C ILE A 300 2.09 13.76 -0.22
N ILE A 301 2.82 13.17 -1.17
CA ILE A 301 3.74 13.92 -2.04
C ILE A 301 2.96 14.95 -2.87
N ASP A 302 1.83 14.54 -3.45
CA ASP A 302 0.96 15.43 -4.23
C ASP A 302 0.45 16.59 -3.36
N ALA A 303 -0.04 16.28 -2.15
CA ALA A 303 -0.49 17.30 -1.18
C ALA A 303 0.65 18.25 -0.77
N CYS A 304 1.87 17.77 -0.63
CA CYS A 304 3.04 18.62 -0.36
C CYS A 304 3.29 19.61 -1.52
N GLY A 305 3.22 19.13 -2.76
CA GLY A 305 3.34 19.99 -3.95
C GLY A 305 2.25 21.06 -4.02
N GLU A 306 1.00 20.67 -3.80
CA GLU A 306 -0.16 21.58 -3.84
C GLU A 306 -0.11 22.65 -2.73
N ARG A 307 0.46 22.33 -1.58
CA ARG A 307 0.49 23.19 -0.39
C ARG A 307 1.82 23.90 -0.15
N GLY A 308 2.83 23.65 -1.01
CA GLY A 308 4.15 24.21 -0.85
C GLY A 308 4.86 23.73 0.43
N ILE A 309 4.57 22.48 0.87
CA ILE A 309 5.23 21.85 2.01
C ILE A 309 6.61 21.37 1.55
N PRO A 310 7.70 21.77 2.24
CA PRO A 310 9.04 21.29 1.90
C PRO A 310 9.11 19.76 2.07
N ILE A 311 9.50 19.07 0.99
CA ILE A 311 9.67 17.61 1.01
C ILE A 311 10.99 17.22 0.35
N ARG A 312 11.75 16.34 1.02
CA ARG A 312 12.96 15.69 0.52
C ARG A 312 12.65 14.23 0.20
N ILE A 313 12.62 13.90 -1.10
CA ILE A 313 12.39 12.51 -1.57
C ILE A 313 13.74 11.79 -1.62
N GLN A 314 14.25 11.46 -0.44
CA GLN A 314 15.49 10.73 -0.19
C GLN A 314 15.33 9.94 1.11
N ALA A 315 15.93 8.74 1.18
CA ALA A 315 15.86 7.90 2.38
C ALA A 315 16.35 8.68 3.62
N PRO A 316 15.50 8.83 4.66
CA PRO A 316 15.91 9.43 5.92
C PRO A 316 17.13 8.73 6.50
N GLN A 317 18.11 9.49 7.01
CA GLN A 317 19.35 8.93 7.53
C GLN A 317 19.29 8.82 9.07
N TRP A 318 19.50 7.62 9.60
CA TRP A 318 19.52 7.40 11.06
C TRP A 318 20.54 8.31 11.78
N SER A 319 21.65 8.61 11.12
CA SER A 319 22.65 9.56 11.63
C SER A 319 22.11 10.97 11.83
N GLU A 320 21.04 11.37 11.10
CA GLU A 320 20.38 12.68 11.20
C GLU A 320 19.24 12.71 12.23
N ARG A 321 18.97 11.61 12.94
CA ARG A 321 17.81 11.44 13.86
C ARG A 321 17.68 12.50 14.96
N ALA A 322 18.75 13.21 15.28
CA ALA A 322 18.71 14.32 16.23
C ALA A 322 17.87 15.52 15.74
N THR A 323 17.63 15.61 14.41
CA THR A 323 16.79 16.64 13.80
C THR A 323 15.33 16.22 13.70
N TRP A 324 15.01 14.95 13.93
CA TRP A 324 13.66 14.42 13.74
C TRP A 324 12.73 14.85 14.86
N VAL A 325 11.57 15.35 14.51
CA VAL A 325 10.54 15.81 15.45
C VAL A 325 9.27 14.98 15.43
N GLU A 326 8.90 14.43 14.25
CA GLU A 326 7.81 13.48 14.10
C GLU A 326 8.24 12.36 13.15
N ALA A 327 7.66 11.17 13.36
CA ALA A 327 7.75 10.07 12.42
C ALA A 327 6.38 9.41 12.27
N PHE A 328 6.05 8.96 11.08
CA PHE A 328 4.85 8.20 10.83
C PHE A 328 5.04 7.22 9.66
N VAL A 329 4.21 6.20 9.64
CA VAL A 329 4.15 5.25 8.53
C VAL A 329 2.77 5.27 7.89
N THR A 330 2.71 4.87 6.61
CA THR A 330 1.47 4.99 5.81
C THR A 330 1.18 3.72 5.03
N ASN A 331 -0.09 3.36 4.95
CA ASN A 331 -0.61 2.36 4.03
C ASN A 331 -2.10 2.62 3.73
N ALA A 332 -2.68 1.86 2.81
CA ALA A 332 -4.07 2.05 2.39
C ALA A 332 -5.12 1.73 3.48
N LEU A 333 -4.77 1.03 4.55
CA LEU A 333 -5.70 0.65 5.61
C LEU A 333 -5.71 1.65 6.77
N SER A 334 -4.54 1.96 7.34
CA SER A 334 -4.39 2.89 8.47
C SER A 334 -4.15 4.33 8.06
N ILE A 335 -3.89 4.58 6.77
CA ILE A 335 -3.60 5.89 6.16
C ILE A 335 -2.34 6.50 6.76
N VAL A 336 -2.44 7.12 7.93
CA VAL A 336 -1.31 7.70 8.69
C VAL A 336 -1.27 7.08 10.07
N GLN A 337 -0.17 6.41 10.41
CA GLN A 337 0.10 5.79 11.69
C GLN A 337 1.32 6.46 12.33
N PRO A 338 1.17 7.24 13.41
CA PRO A 338 2.30 7.87 14.09
C PRO A 338 3.27 6.85 14.68
N VAL A 339 4.56 7.18 14.69
CA VAL A 339 5.64 6.40 15.30
C VAL A 339 6.25 7.19 16.44
N SER A 340 6.07 6.72 17.68
CA SER A 340 6.61 7.38 18.87
C SER A 340 8.06 7.04 19.15
N SER A 341 8.51 5.88 18.69
CA SER A 341 9.89 5.43 18.91
C SER A 341 10.37 4.49 17.82
N MET A 342 11.68 4.49 17.56
CA MET A 342 12.33 3.55 16.68
C MET A 342 13.50 2.88 17.41
N LEU A 343 13.59 1.56 17.26
CA LEU A 343 14.65 0.73 17.80
C LEU A 343 15.61 0.37 16.66
N MET A 344 16.90 0.66 16.83
CA MET A 344 17.96 0.37 15.87
C MET A 344 18.98 -0.55 16.54
N PRO A 345 19.43 -1.65 15.93
CA PRO A 345 20.54 -2.44 16.48
C PRO A 345 21.77 -1.56 16.72
N ALA A 346 22.38 -1.70 17.90
CA ALA A 346 23.60 -0.94 18.25
C ALA A 346 24.77 -1.26 17.32
N THR A 347 24.78 -2.46 16.78
CA THR A 347 25.70 -2.91 15.72
C THR A 347 24.88 -3.48 14.59
N TRP A 348 25.04 -2.93 13.39
CA TRP A 348 24.36 -3.46 12.20
C TRP A 348 25.00 -4.79 11.80
N PRO A 349 24.20 -5.86 11.59
CA PRO A 349 24.75 -7.16 11.20
C PRO A 349 25.49 -7.11 9.87
N SER A 350 26.58 -7.88 9.77
CA SER A 350 27.31 -8.03 8.49
C SER A 350 26.55 -8.86 7.46
N ASP A 351 25.76 -9.84 7.94
CA ASP A 351 24.79 -10.58 7.13
C ASP A 351 23.41 -9.96 7.33
N ILE A 352 22.88 -9.35 6.29
CA ILE A 352 21.61 -8.62 6.29
C ILE A 352 20.45 -9.43 5.71
N GLY A 353 20.57 -10.76 5.61
CA GLY A 353 19.47 -11.64 5.21
C GLY A 353 18.21 -11.44 6.07
N TYR A 354 17.05 -11.85 5.59
CA TYR A 354 15.80 -11.72 6.38
C TYR A 354 15.80 -12.57 7.65
N ASP A 355 16.59 -13.66 7.68
CA ASP A 355 16.66 -14.61 8.80
C ASP A 355 17.75 -14.28 9.82
N SER A 356 18.58 -13.25 9.58
CA SER A 356 19.80 -12.96 10.36
C SER A 356 19.56 -12.14 11.64
N TRP A 357 18.31 -11.87 12.00
CA TRP A 357 17.95 -10.87 13.01
C TRP A 357 17.57 -11.44 14.39
N GLN A 358 17.73 -12.72 14.60
CA GLN A 358 17.30 -13.40 15.84
C GLN A 358 18.20 -13.10 17.07
N SER A 359 19.38 -12.53 16.88
CA SER A 359 20.39 -12.34 17.93
C SER A 359 20.85 -10.88 18.10
N VAL A 360 19.92 -9.94 18.02
CA VAL A 360 20.25 -8.53 18.34
C VAL A 360 20.27 -8.34 19.84
N ASP A 361 21.47 -8.20 20.42
CA ASP A 361 21.64 -8.10 21.87
C ASP A 361 21.33 -6.72 22.46
N LYS A 362 21.52 -5.67 21.66
CA LYS A 362 21.38 -4.28 22.13
C LYS A 362 20.74 -3.38 21.08
N TRP A 363 19.78 -2.58 21.54
CA TRP A 363 19.06 -1.62 20.73
C TRP A 363 19.40 -0.18 21.14
N LEU A 364 19.58 0.70 20.17
CA LEU A 364 19.57 2.15 20.31
C LEU A 364 18.14 2.61 20.08
N THR A 365 17.70 3.60 20.84
CA THR A 365 16.34 4.12 20.71
C THR A 365 16.37 5.57 20.23
N TRP A 366 15.61 5.86 19.17
CA TRP A 366 15.10 7.20 18.92
C TRP A 366 13.71 7.30 19.54
N GLN A 367 13.49 8.36 20.28
CA GLN A 367 12.20 8.69 20.87
C GLN A 367 11.74 10.01 20.28
N ALA A 368 10.51 10.09 19.81
CA ALA A 368 9.91 11.35 19.41
C ALA A 368 9.98 12.34 20.60
N PRO A 369 10.35 13.61 20.36
CA PRO A 369 10.34 14.62 21.42
C PRO A 369 8.98 14.64 22.10
N THR A 370 8.97 14.75 23.42
CA THR A 370 7.77 14.62 24.25
C THR A 370 6.65 15.55 23.80
N LEU A 371 5.48 15.01 23.86
CA LEU A 371 4.16 15.43 23.35
C LEU A 371 3.63 16.76 23.88
N GLU A 372 4.40 17.51 24.68
CA GLU A 372 3.79 18.60 25.47
C GLU A 372 3.34 19.81 24.66
N GLU A 373 3.78 20.02 23.43
CA GLU A 373 3.31 21.20 22.70
C GLU A 373 2.91 21.03 21.24
N ASN A 374 3.25 19.99 20.50
CA ASN A 374 2.83 19.87 19.08
C ASN A 374 3.14 18.52 18.39
N TYR A 375 3.31 17.41 19.12
CA TYR A 375 3.49 16.12 18.49
C TYR A 375 2.24 15.72 17.69
N GLY A 376 2.45 15.28 16.46
CA GLY A 376 1.36 14.90 15.57
C GLY A 376 0.67 16.08 14.89
N SER A 377 1.00 17.34 15.19
CA SER A 377 0.35 18.47 14.55
C SER A 377 0.55 18.52 13.04
N ARG A 378 1.75 18.17 12.57
CA ARG A 378 2.08 18.12 11.15
C ARG A 378 1.55 16.87 10.50
N SER A 379 1.63 15.73 11.18
CA SER A 379 1.02 14.47 10.73
C SER A 379 -0.50 14.59 10.63
N THR A 380 -1.16 15.28 11.59
CA THR A 380 -2.60 15.58 11.55
C THR A 380 -2.92 16.51 10.39
N PHE A 381 -2.14 17.58 10.20
CA PHE A 381 -2.31 18.50 9.08
C PHE A 381 -2.21 17.76 7.73
N LEU A 382 -1.24 16.87 7.58
CA LEU A 382 -1.12 16.04 6.38
C LEU A 382 -2.31 15.09 6.23
N LEU A 383 -2.76 14.47 7.32
CA LEU A 383 -3.93 13.58 7.30
C LEU A 383 -5.17 14.33 6.78
N GLU A 384 -5.45 15.53 7.28
CA GLU A 384 -6.57 16.36 6.82
C GLU A 384 -6.51 16.63 5.32
N HIS A 385 -5.33 16.99 4.81
CA HIS A 385 -5.13 17.31 3.40
C HIS A 385 -5.17 16.07 2.51
N VAL A 386 -4.56 14.98 2.95
CA VAL A 386 -4.61 13.70 2.24
C VAL A 386 -6.03 13.18 2.15
N ILE A 387 -6.82 13.25 3.22
CA ILE A 387 -8.22 12.84 3.20
C ILE A 387 -9.03 13.70 2.22
N GLY A 388 -8.84 15.02 2.21
CA GLY A 388 -9.48 15.91 1.23
C GLY A 388 -9.14 15.54 -0.21
N HIS A 389 -7.86 15.34 -0.50
CA HIS A 389 -7.35 14.93 -1.80
C HIS A 389 -7.88 13.55 -2.21
N MET A 390 -7.90 12.60 -1.27
CA MET A 390 -8.36 11.23 -1.51
C MET A 390 -9.86 11.15 -1.75
N THR A 391 -10.66 11.93 -1.03
CA THR A 391 -12.12 11.98 -1.23
C THR A 391 -12.44 12.47 -2.64
N PHE A 392 -11.71 13.45 -3.14
CA PHE A 392 -11.88 13.95 -4.50
C PHE A 392 -11.48 12.95 -5.60
N ARG A 393 -10.46 12.11 -5.35
CA ARG A 393 -9.95 11.10 -6.31
C ARG A 393 -10.52 9.69 -6.12
N SER A 394 -11.45 9.51 -5.21
CA SER A 394 -12.06 8.21 -4.98
C SER A 394 -13.30 8.04 -5.84
N ALA A 395 -13.42 6.86 -6.45
CA ALA A 395 -14.58 6.53 -7.25
C ALA A 395 -15.77 6.21 -6.35
N GLU A 396 -16.93 6.81 -6.61
CA GLU A 396 -18.18 6.34 -6.02
C GLU A 396 -18.47 4.92 -6.50
N LEU A 397 -18.80 4.04 -5.58
CA LEU A 397 -19.12 2.66 -5.92
C LEU A 397 -20.31 2.60 -6.90
N GLN A 398 -21.24 3.54 -6.74
CA GLN A 398 -22.42 3.64 -7.58
C GLN A 398 -22.07 4.02 -9.03
N ASP A 399 -21.08 4.90 -9.25
CA ASP A 399 -20.60 5.25 -10.59
C ASP A 399 -19.88 4.08 -11.25
N LEU A 400 -19.11 3.28 -10.46
CA LEU A 400 -18.49 2.06 -10.97
C LEU A 400 -19.53 0.99 -11.34
N LEU A 401 -20.73 1.02 -10.72
CA LEU A 401 -21.83 0.09 -10.99
C LEU A 401 -22.65 0.47 -12.22
N THR A 402 -22.63 1.74 -12.64
CA THR A 402 -23.48 2.29 -13.71
C THR A 402 -22.77 2.46 -15.05
N THR A 403 -21.45 2.29 -15.13
CA THR A 403 -20.70 2.35 -16.39
C THR A 403 -20.79 1.03 -17.17
N ASP A 404 -22.04 0.57 -17.41
CA ASP A 404 -22.36 -0.41 -18.46
C ASP A 404 -22.84 0.37 -19.69
N ASP A 405 -21.89 0.91 -20.50
CA ASP A 405 -22.11 1.28 -21.91
C ASP A 405 -20.79 1.26 -22.70
#